data_290dae6729cebf50b595a4553a39f874
#
_entry.id   290dae6729cebf50b595a4553a39f874
#
_cell.length_a   1.000
_cell.length_b   1.000
_cell.length_c   1.000
_cell.angle_alpha   90.00
_cell.angle_beta   90.00
_cell.angle_gamma   90.00
#
_symmetry.space_group_name_H-M   'P 1'
#
loop_
_entity.id
_entity.type
_entity.pdbx_description
1 polymer ?
#
loop_
_entity_poly.entity_id
_entity_poly.type
_entity_poly.pdbx_seq_one_letter_code
_entity_poly.pdbx_strand_id
1 'polypeptide(L)'
;DVYKRQINEFVAGPGFTAWWLMNNLEGWGGPNPESWYTRQEKLQKKIVKRMREYGIEPVLPGYCGMVPHNAKEKLGLNVADPGFWCSYHRPAFLQPEDERFEEISALYYRELTKLYGKTGFYAIDPFHEGGSTQGVNLDAAGKAIMKAMKKTNPDAVWVAQAWQDNPRTPMIEHLEAGDLLVLDLHSECRPQWGDPASEWCRKGGYGQHGWVYCMLLNFGGNIGLHGKMDALIDGFYDAKADVHAGRTLRGVGMTPEGIENNPVMYELVMELPWREHRFTRDEWLKGYVYARYGVEDEALQQVWDLLGNGIYNSPKEKIQQGTHESVFCARPGLDVYQVSSWSEMKEYYNPQDVIEAARLMVSVADKYQGNNNFEFDLVDVLRQALAEKGRLMQKVVTAAFRAGDKQVFELASQHFLHLILLQDQLLGTRKEFKVGTWIEAARSAGQTQEEKALYEWNARVQITTWGNRVAADQGGLRDYAHKEWNGILKDFYFMRWKAYFDYLACVLDGKQPEELDFYTLEEAWTKETGFYSSIPEGNTVVVAKNIFEEVF
;
A
#
# COMPACT_ATOMS: atom_id res chain seq x y z
N ASP A 1 -30.64 17.06 -12.72
CA ASP A 1 -29.51 16.32 -13.29
C ASP A 1 -28.18 17.05 -13.27
N VAL A 2 -28.16 18.37 -13.19
CA VAL A 2 -26.94 19.16 -12.94
C VAL A 2 -26.35 18.81 -11.56
N TYR A 3 -27.16 18.60 -10.54
CA TYR A 3 -26.71 18.18 -9.20
C TYR A 3 -26.11 16.76 -9.19
N LYS A 4 -26.68 15.81 -9.92
CA LYS A 4 -26.09 14.46 -10.04
C LYS A 4 -24.73 14.50 -10.71
N ARG A 5 -24.55 15.32 -11.73
CA ARG A 5 -23.28 15.48 -12.44
C ARG A 5 -22.20 16.10 -11.51
N GLN A 6 -22.56 17.09 -10.70
CA GLN A 6 -21.63 17.74 -9.77
C GLN A 6 -21.21 16.82 -8.62
N ILE A 7 -22.10 15.97 -8.12
CA ILE A 7 -21.76 14.94 -7.11
C ILE A 7 -20.83 13.87 -7.72
N ASN A 8 -21.06 13.48 -8.97
CA ASN A 8 -20.19 12.53 -9.66
C ASN A 8 -18.77 13.08 -9.92
N GLU A 9 -18.62 14.40 -10.03
CA GLU A 9 -17.32 15.06 -10.16
C GLU A 9 -16.59 15.19 -8.79
N PHE A 10 -17.28 15.04 -7.68
CA PHE A 10 -16.74 15.08 -6.33
C PHE A 10 -16.15 13.74 -5.89
N VAL A 11 -16.81 12.64 -6.20
CA VAL A 11 -16.36 11.29 -5.82
C VAL A 11 -15.22 10.86 -6.74
N ALA A 12 -14.13 10.38 -6.15
CA ALA A 12 -13.01 9.83 -6.91
C ALA A 12 -13.39 8.56 -7.66
N GLY A 13 -12.66 8.27 -8.71
CA GLY A 13 -12.81 7.06 -9.53
C GLY A 13 -12.53 5.77 -8.75
N PRO A 14 -12.81 4.60 -9.36
CA PRO A 14 -12.78 3.31 -8.67
C PRO A 14 -11.43 2.99 -8.01
N GLY A 15 -10.32 3.36 -8.65
CA GLY A 15 -8.97 3.13 -8.14
C GLY A 15 -8.56 4.05 -6.99
N PHE A 16 -9.30 5.12 -6.71
CA PHE A 16 -8.88 6.21 -5.84
C PHE A 16 -9.86 6.54 -4.71
N THR A 17 -10.92 5.76 -4.57
CA THR A 17 -12.00 5.97 -3.58
C THR A 17 -11.48 5.96 -2.14
N ALA A 18 -10.45 5.18 -1.82
CA ALA A 18 -9.87 5.13 -0.48
C ALA A 18 -9.30 6.50 -0.06
N TRP A 19 -8.56 7.16 -0.93
CA TRP A 19 -7.99 8.50 -0.67
C TRP A 19 -9.07 9.59 -0.61
N TRP A 20 -10.15 9.45 -1.38
CA TRP A 20 -11.32 10.32 -1.25
C TRP A 20 -11.98 10.16 0.13
N LEU A 21 -12.16 8.92 0.62
CA LEU A 21 -12.73 8.67 1.96
C LEU A 21 -11.84 9.19 3.10
N MET A 22 -10.53 9.30 2.88
CA MET A 22 -9.58 9.93 3.81
C MET A 22 -9.49 11.46 3.68
N ASN A 23 -10.36 12.09 2.88
CA ASN A 23 -10.36 13.54 2.61
C ASN A 23 -9.07 14.06 1.93
N ASN A 24 -8.34 13.23 1.21
CA ASN A 24 -7.08 13.61 0.58
C ASN A 24 -7.27 14.23 -0.81
N LEU A 25 -8.21 13.72 -1.59
CA LEU A 25 -8.48 14.20 -2.95
C LEU A 25 -9.95 14.08 -3.32
N GLU A 26 -10.36 14.81 -4.36
CA GLU A 26 -11.68 14.65 -4.98
C GLU A 26 -11.59 14.55 -6.51
N GLY A 27 -12.56 13.89 -7.12
CA GLY A 27 -12.81 13.86 -8.56
C GLY A 27 -11.83 13.07 -9.42
N TRP A 28 -10.61 12.78 -8.96
CA TRP A 28 -9.61 12.09 -9.78
C TRP A 28 -10.03 10.66 -10.13
N GLY A 29 -9.83 10.28 -11.39
CA GLY A 29 -10.18 8.93 -11.88
C GLY A 29 -11.65 8.72 -12.20
N GLY A 30 -12.52 9.69 -11.90
CA GLY A 30 -13.95 9.68 -12.21
C GLY A 30 -14.30 10.38 -13.54
N PRO A 31 -15.59 10.66 -13.76
CA PRO A 31 -16.74 10.35 -12.90
C PRO A 31 -17.16 8.87 -12.94
N ASN A 32 -17.69 8.37 -11.83
CA ASN A 32 -18.20 7.00 -11.76
C ASN A 32 -19.57 6.91 -12.43
N PRO A 33 -19.87 5.86 -13.24
CA PRO A 33 -21.19 5.61 -13.77
C PRO A 33 -22.18 5.14 -12.68
N GLU A 34 -23.48 5.34 -12.87
CA GLU A 34 -24.53 4.94 -11.92
C GLU A 34 -24.47 3.42 -11.61
N SER A 35 -24.13 2.61 -12.60
CA SER A 35 -23.95 1.17 -12.47
C SER A 35 -22.86 0.80 -11.44
N TRP A 36 -21.81 1.63 -11.33
CA TRP A 36 -20.74 1.44 -10.33
C TRP A 36 -21.30 1.58 -8.92
N TYR A 37 -22.02 2.65 -8.61
CA TYR A 37 -22.63 2.85 -7.28
C TYR A 37 -23.58 1.71 -6.93
N THR A 38 -24.43 1.29 -7.85
CA THR A 38 -25.35 0.18 -7.64
C THR A 38 -24.62 -1.14 -7.33
N ARG A 39 -23.48 -1.40 -7.99
CA ARG A 39 -22.69 -2.61 -7.73
C ARG A 39 -21.97 -2.53 -6.40
N GLN A 40 -21.36 -1.39 -6.07
CA GLN A 40 -20.70 -1.18 -4.79
C GLN A 40 -21.67 -1.35 -3.62
N GLU A 41 -22.88 -0.80 -3.73
CA GLU A 41 -23.94 -1.01 -2.73
C GLU A 41 -24.26 -2.49 -2.53
N LYS A 42 -24.48 -3.22 -3.63
CA LYS A 42 -24.77 -4.66 -3.58
C LYS A 42 -23.63 -5.47 -2.97
N LEU A 43 -22.39 -5.14 -3.33
CA LEU A 43 -21.20 -5.80 -2.81
C LEU A 43 -21.05 -5.52 -1.31
N GLN A 44 -21.14 -4.26 -0.89
CA GLN A 44 -21.02 -3.85 0.50
C GLN A 44 -22.10 -4.52 1.39
N LYS A 45 -23.33 -4.63 0.91
CA LYS A 45 -24.39 -5.39 1.64
C LYS A 45 -24.01 -6.84 1.88
N LYS A 46 -23.39 -7.50 0.89
CA LYS A 46 -22.92 -8.90 1.04
C LYS A 46 -21.75 -8.98 2.03
N ILE A 47 -20.80 -8.04 1.95
CA ILE A 47 -19.64 -7.98 2.87
C ILE A 47 -20.13 -7.79 4.31
N VAL A 48 -20.93 -6.76 4.58
CA VAL A 48 -21.47 -6.48 5.91
C VAL A 48 -22.25 -7.67 6.48
N LYS A 49 -23.11 -8.29 5.65
CA LYS A 49 -23.83 -9.51 6.06
C LYS A 49 -22.86 -10.62 6.47
N ARG A 50 -21.84 -10.88 5.63
CA ARG A 50 -20.86 -11.94 5.87
C ARG A 50 -19.99 -11.67 7.10
N MET A 51 -19.56 -10.44 7.32
CA MET A 51 -18.84 -10.04 8.53
C MET A 51 -19.66 -10.38 9.79
N ARG A 52 -20.92 -9.97 9.83
CA ARG A 52 -21.82 -10.25 10.97
C ARG A 52 -22.05 -11.75 11.21
N GLU A 53 -22.15 -12.55 10.15
CA GLU A 53 -22.24 -14.02 10.26
C GLU A 53 -21.02 -14.64 10.95
N TYR A 54 -19.84 -14.01 10.83
CA TYR A 54 -18.62 -14.41 11.53
C TYR A 54 -18.41 -13.73 12.89
N GLY A 55 -19.37 -12.92 13.35
CA GLY A 55 -19.21 -12.15 14.59
C GLY A 55 -18.24 -10.98 14.46
N ILE A 56 -17.95 -10.54 13.24
CA ILE A 56 -17.09 -9.38 12.95
C ILE A 56 -17.98 -8.15 12.86
N GLU A 57 -17.69 -7.13 13.66
CA GLU A 57 -18.42 -5.86 13.59
C GLU A 57 -17.85 -4.98 12.45
N PRO A 58 -18.69 -4.55 11.50
CA PRO A 58 -18.23 -3.68 10.41
C PRO A 58 -17.98 -2.25 10.89
N VAL A 59 -16.85 -1.67 10.51
CA VAL A 59 -16.59 -0.24 10.62
C VAL A 59 -17.07 0.41 9.32
N LEU A 60 -18.06 1.29 9.39
CA LEU A 60 -18.59 2.01 8.22
C LEU A 60 -18.03 3.44 8.17
N PRO A 61 -17.94 4.07 6.99
CA PRO A 61 -17.55 5.48 6.90
C PRO A 61 -18.51 6.36 7.69
N GLY A 62 -17.96 7.25 8.53
CA GLY A 62 -18.71 8.28 9.23
C GLY A 62 -18.67 9.63 8.52
N TYR A 63 -19.55 10.57 8.89
CA TYR A 63 -19.57 11.91 8.37
C TYR A 63 -18.69 12.82 9.20
N CYS A 64 -17.66 13.40 8.59
CA CYS A 64 -16.72 14.31 9.25
C CYS A 64 -16.93 15.79 8.92
N GLY A 65 -17.92 16.14 8.10
CA GLY A 65 -18.04 17.47 7.53
C GLY A 65 -17.52 17.59 6.09
N MET A 66 -17.16 16.47 5.45
CA MET A 66 -16.67 16.44 4.08
C MET A 66 -17.72 16.92 3.09
N VAL A 67 -17.38 17.97 2.30
CA VAL A 67 -18.19 18.52 1.23
C VAL A 67 -17.29 18.87 0.03
N PRO A 68 -17.82 19.03 -1.19
CA PRO A 68 -17.01 19.45 -2.34
C PRO A 68 -16.22 20.75 -2.06
N HIS A 69 -14.99 20.85 -2.58
CA HIS A 69 -14.12 22.03 -2.35
C HIS A 69 -14.79 23.36 -2.72
N ASN A 70 -15.66 23.35 -3.73
CA ASN A 70 -16.39 24.53 -4.21
C ASN A 70 -17.76 24.73 -3.54
N ALA A 71 -18.03 24.05 -2.42
CA ALA A 71 -19.34 24.12 -1.73
C ALA A 71 -19.69 25.53 -1.20
N LYS A 72 -18.67 26.34 -0.84
CA LYS A 72 -18.89 27.74 -0.47
C LYS A 72 -19.52 28.54 -1.63
N GLU A 73 -18.96 28.42 -2.81
CA GLU A 73 -19.40 29.17 -4.00
C GLU A 73 -20.73 28.65 -4.55
N LYS A 74 -20.89 27.32 -4.58
CA LYS A 74 -22.04 26.66 -5.19
C LYS A 74 -23.27 26.60 -4.29
N LEU A 75 -23.06 26.41 -2.99
CA LEU A 75 -24.13 26.15 -2.02
C LEU A 75 -24.19 27.18 -0.90
N GLY A 76 -23.26 28.14 -0.85
CA GLY A 76 -23.17 29.15 0.22
C GLY A 76 -22.88 28.54 1.59
N LEU A 77 -22.19 27.38 1.65
CA LEU A 77 -21.83 26.72 2.89
C LEU A 77 -20.68 27.47 3.58
N ASN A 78 -20.68 27.50 4.91
CA ASN A 78 -19.55 27.98 5.68
C ASN A 78 -18.53 26.85 5.82
N VAL A 79 -17.47 26.89 5.00
CA VAL A 79 -16.46 25.83 4.92
C VAL A 79 -15.06 26.36 5.20
N ALA A 80 -14.20 25.48 5.72
CA ALA A 80 -12.75 25.65 5.69
C ALA A 80 -12.17 24.88 4.50
N ASP A 81 -11.06 25.42 3.95
CA ASP A 81 -10.30 24.76 2.88
C ASP A 81 -9.08 24.04 3.47
N PRO A 82 -9.03 22.70 3.46
CA PRO A 82 -7.86 21.95 3.92
C PRO A 82 -6.66 22.00 2.95
N GLY A 83 -6.80 22.64 1.78
CA GLY A 83 -5.76 22.84 0.79
C GLY A 83 -5.63 21.67 -0.19
N PHE A 84 -4.39 21.30 -0.48
CA PHE A 84 -4.05 20.30 -1.50
C PHE A 84 -3.37 19.06 -0.89
N TRP A 85 -3.56 17.94 -1.55
CA TRP A 85 -2.80 16.71 -1.35
C TRP A 85 -2.18 16.28 -2.68
N CYS A 86 -0.84 16.22 -2.77
CA CYS A 86 -0.13 15.85 -3.99
C CYS A 86 -0.66 16.53 -5.27
N SER A 87 -0.96 17.83 -5.20
CA SER A 87 -1.57 18.66 -6.25
C SER A 87 -3.07 18.50 -6.52
N TYR A 88 -3.74 17.58 -5.88
CA TYR A 88 -5.20 17.47 -5.93
C TYR A 88 -5.86 18.34 -4.86
N HIS A 89 -6.99 18.97 -5.20
CA HIS A 89 -7.83 19.60 -4.20
C HIS A 89 -8.34 18.58 -3.19
N ARG A 90 -8.25 18.93 -1.92
CA ARG A 90 -8.94 18.20 -0.86
C ARG A 90 -10.42 18.58 -0.87
N PRO A 91 -11.33 17.68 -0.46
CA PRO A 91 -12.67 18.07 -0.06
C PRO A 91 -12.63 19.22 0.97
N ALA A 92 -13.55 20.16 0.87
CA ALA A 92 -13.70 21.19 1.90
C ALA A 92 -14.31 20.61 3.19
N PHE A 93 -14.04 21.27 4.31
CA PHE A 93 -14.58 20.90 5.61
C PHE A 93 -15.72 21.86 5.98
N LEU A 94 -16.94 21.34 6.13
CA LEU A 94 -18.10 22.09 6.58
C LEU A 94 -17.92 22.45 8.06
N GLN A 95 -17.95 23.75 8.38
CA GLN A 95 -17.77 24.24 9.75
C GLN A 95 -18.91 23.73 10.65
N PRO A 96 -18.61 23.34 11.90
CA PRO A 96 -19.61 22.84 12.84
C PRO A 96 -20.66 23.91 13.25
N GLU A 97 -20.34 25.17 13.04
CA GLU A 97 -21.24 26.34 13.29
C GLU A 97 -22.24 26.55 12.14
N ASP A 98 -22.07 25.95 10.99
CA ASP A 98 -23.06 25.99 9.90
C ASP A 98 -24.27 25.15 10.30
N GLU A 99 -25.47 25.73 10.26
CA GLU A 99 -26.71 25.01 10.61
C GLU A 99 -26.92 23.72 9.80
N ARG A 100 -26.40 23.68 8.57
CA ARG A 100 -26.52 22.53 7.68
C ARG A 100 -25.60 21.36 8.07
N PHE A 101 -24.62 21.55 8.96
CA PHE A 101 -23.79 20.45 9.44
C PHE A 101 -24.66 19.35 10.09
N GLU A 102 -25.60 19.75 10.94
CA GLU A 102 -26.49 18.81 11.62
C GLU A 102 -27.50 18.18 10.63
N GLU A 103 -28.01 18.95 9.67
CA GLU A 103 -28.94 18.47 8.65
C GLU A 103 -28.26 17.45 7.72
N ILE A 104 -27.09 17.78 7.17
CA ILE A 104 -26.35 16.91 6.23
C ILE A 104 -25.89 15.64 6.95
N SER A 105 -25.37 15.76 8.16
CA SER A 105 -24.95 14.58 8.94
C SER A 105 -26.13 13.64 9.25
N ALA A 106 -27.28 14.18 9.62
CA ALA A 106 -28.48 13.39 9.87
C ALA A 106 -28.97 12.68 8.61
N LEU A 107 -28.93 13.36 7.46
CA LEU A 107 -29.25 12.77 6.17
C LEU A 107 -28.27 11.62 5.84
N TYR A 108 -26.97 11.86 5.99
CA TYR A 108 -25.92 10.87 5.73
C TYR A 108 -26.12 9.59 6.53
N TYR A 109 -26.24 9.71 7.86
CA TYR A 109 -26.40 8.55 8.73
C TYR A 109 -27.76 7.83 8.53
N ARG A 110 -28.82 8.56 8.18
CA ARG A 110 -30.11 7.93 7.83
C ARG A 110 -29.98 7.04 6.61
N GLU A 111 -29.37 7.57 5.52
CA GLU A 111 -29.21 6.79 4.30
C GLU A 111 -28.20 5.63 4.47
N LEU A 112 -27.09 5.87 5.18
CA LEU A 112 -26.12 4.82 5.51
C LEU A 112 -26.77 3.66 6.28
N THR A 113 -27.56 3.99 7.31
CA THR A 113 -28.30 2.98 8.12
C THR A 113 -29.34 2.23 7.30
N LYS A 114 -30.03 2.91 6.40
CA LYS A 114 -31.00 2.28 5.48
C LYS A 114 -30.31 1.28 4.54
N LEU A 115 -29.10 1.60 4.06
CA LEU A 115 -28.36 0.74 3.13
C LEU A 115 -27.73 -0.48 3.82
N TYR A 116 -27.12 -0.30 4.99
CA TYR A 116 -26.23 -1.31 5.60
C TYR A 116 -26.62 -1.73 7.01
N GLY A 117 -27.67 -1.15 7.56
CA GLY A 117 -28.07 -1.35 8.96
C GLY A 117 -27.22 -0.53 9.94
N LYS A 118 -27.53 -0.67 11.22
CA LYS A 118 -26.75 -0.02 12.28
C LYS A 118 -25.41 -0.73 12.49
N THR A 119 -24.38 0.05 12.79
CA THR A 119 -23.09 -0.42 13.32
C THR A 119 -22.76 0.33 14.61
N GLY A 120 -21.87 -0.25 15.41
CA GLY A 120 -21.27 0.42 16.57
C GLY A 120 -20.07 1.31 16.22
N PHE A 121 -19.48 1.18 15.02
CA PHE A 121 -18.19 1.80 14.70
C PHE A 121 -18.24 2.57 13.39
N TYR A 122 -17.69 3.79 13.40
CA TYR A 122 -17.60 4.66 12.22
C TYR A 122 -16.19 5.22 12.05
N ALA A 123 -15.59 5.00 10.87
CA ALA A 123 -14.27 5.53 10.52
C ALA A 123 -14.38 7.01 10.10
N ILE A 124 -13.62 7.88 10.73
CA ILE A 124 -13.58 9.31 10.45
C ILE A 124 -12.15 9.84 10.65
N ASP A 125 -11.59 10.48 9.62
CA ASP A 125 -10.24 11.05 9.64
C ASP A 125 -10.20 12.40 8.92
N PRO A 126 -10.77 13.48 9.53
CA PRO A 126 -10.69 14.82 8.95
C PRO A 126 -9.25 15.34 9.02
N PHE A 127 -8.84 16.09 8.00
CA PHE A 127 -7.51 16.69 7.91
C PHE A 127 -6.35 15.69 7.87
N HIS A 128 -6.59 14.45 7.40
CA HIS A 128 -5.58 13.41 7.27
C HIS A 128 -4.39 13.89 6.41
N GLU A 129 -3.19 13.37 6.69
CA GLU A 129 -1.94 13.67 5.95
C GLU A 129 -1.68 15.17 5.69
N GLY A 130 -1.69 15.98 6.74
CA GLY A 130 -1.30 17.38 6.66
C GLY A 130 -2.38 18.32 6.11
N GLY A 131 -3.65 17.90 6.07
CA GLY A 131 -4.75 18.80 5.77
C GLY A 131 -4.75 20.02 6.72
N SER A 132 -4.88 21.23 6.16
CA SER A 132 -4.88 22.48 6.93
C SER A 132 -6.09 22.56 7.86
N THR A 133 -5.85 22.93 9.10
CA THR A 133 -6.89 23.19 10.11
C THR A 133 -7.10 24.69 10.33
N GLN A 134 -6.54 25.52 9.46
CA GLN A 134 -6.66 26.98 9.60
C GLN A 134 -8.13 27.43 9.57
N GLY A 135 -8.50 28.22 10.56
CA GLY A 135 -9.86 28.75 10.69
C GLY A 135 -10.89 27.74 11.18
N VAL A 136 -10.48 26.55 11.66
CA VAL A 136 -11.37 25.54 12.23
C VAL A 136 -11.25 25.52 13.76
N ASN A 137 -12.39 25.60 14.44
CA ASN A 137 -12.45 25.27 15.86
C ASN A 137 -12.47 23.75 16.03
N LEU A 138 -11.30 23.16 16.31
CA LEU A 138 -11.14 21.71 16.38
C LEU A 138 -11.94 21.05 17.50
N ASP A 139 -12.07 21.70 18.65
CA ASP A 139 -12.89 21.21 19.76
C ASP A 139 -14.38 21.16 19.36
N ALA A 140 -14.89 22.26 18.78
CA ALA A 140 -16.26 22.29 18.27
C ALA A 140 -16.51 21.25 17.16
N ALA A 141 -15.54 21.06 16.27
CA ALA A 141 -15.61 20.07 15.19
C ALA A 141 -15.71 18.64 15.75
N GLY A 142 -14.84 18.27 16.70
CA GLY A 142 -14.89 16.96 17.34
C GLY A 142 -16.21 16.71 18.07
N LYS A 143 -16.72 17.69 18.80
CA LYS A 143 -18.02 17.61 19.48
C LYS A 143 -19.19 17.45 18.50
N ALA A 144 -19.17 18.19 17.38
CA ALA A 144 -20.22 18.12 16.37
C ALA A 144 -20.24 16.75 15.67
N ILE A 145 -19.05 16.21 15.31
CA ILE A 145 -18.89 14.87 14.73
C ILE A 145 -19.46 13.82 15.69
N MET A 146 -19.03 13.82 16.95
CA MET A 146 -19.48 12.84 17.94
C MET A 146 -20.98 12.94 18.21
N LYS A 147 -21.52 14.16 18.34
CA LYS A 147 -22.95 14.40 18.50
C LYS A 147 -23.77 13.83 17.34
N ALA A 148 -23.30 14.02 16.11
CA ALA A 148 -23.98 13.49 14.91
C ALA A 148 -24.02 11.96 14.90
N MET A 149 -22.92 11.30 15.26
CA MET A 149 -22.88 9.85 15.39
C MET A 149 -23.80 9.32 16.47
N LYS A 150 -23.74 9.89 17.67
CA LYS A 150 -24.56 9.46 18.83
C LYS A 150 -26.06 9.68 18.65
N LYS A 151 -26.47 10.63 17.82
CA LYS A 151 -27.88 10.78 17.41
C LYS A 151 -28.38 9.55 16.64
N THR A 152 -27.53 8.90 15.87
CA THR A 152 -27.85 7.71 15.08
C THR A 152 -27.76 6.45 15.91
N ASN A 153 -26.72 6.33 16.71
CA ASN A 153 -26.46 5.23 17.62
C ASN A 153 -25.82 5.78 18.91
N PRO A 154 -26.52 5.77 20.06
CA PRO A 154 -25.97 6.28 21.33
C PRO A 154 -24.64 5.64 21.75
N ASP A 155 -24.42 4.40 21.35
CA ASP A 155 -23.23 3.61 21.66
C ASP A 155 -22.17 3.70 20.52
N ALA A 156 -22.29 4.67 19.61
CA ALA A 156 -21.35 4.81 18.49
C ALA A 156 -19.94 5.16 18.97
N VAL A 157 -18.97 4.49 18.37
CA VAL A 157 -17.53 4.68 18.59
C VAL A 157 -16.92 5.28 17.34
N TRP A 158 -16.19 6.35 17.50
CA TRP A 158 -15.35 6.93 16.46
C TRP A 158 -14.08 6.10 16.30
N VAL A 159 -13.84 5.55 15.13
CA VAL A 159 -12.57 4.87 14.78
C VAL A 159 -11.70 5.87 14.02
N ALA A 160 -10.56 6.23 14.60
CA ALA A 160 -9.62 7.18 14.03
C ALA A 160 -8.29 6.51 13.70
N GLN A 161 -7.67 6.92 12.59
CA GLN A 161 -6.34 6.48 12.19
C GLN A 161 -5.27 7.40 12.79
N ALA A 162 -4.30 6.83 13.52
CA ALA A 162 -3.15 7.58 13.98
C ALA A 162 -2.07 7.59 12.88
N TRP A 163 -1.95 8.73 12.23
CA TRP A 163 -0.99 8.98 11.16
C TRP A 163 -0.49 10.41 11.20
N GLN A 164 0.82 10.63 11.34
CA GLN A 164 1.39 11.96 11.58
C GLN A 164 0.70 12.65 12.79
N ASP A 165 0.12 13.83 12.61
CA ASP A 165 -0.59 14.55 13.65
C ASP A 165 -2.05 14.11 13.89
N ASN A 166 -2.55 13.17 13.08
CA ASN A 166 -3.92 12.67 13.20
C ASN A 166 -4.01 11.57 14.29
N PRO A 167 -5.12 11.42 15.03
CA PRO A 167 -6.19 12.41 15.19
C PRO A 167 -5.71 13.67 15.92
N ARG A 168 -6.19 14.83 15.52
CA ARG A 168 -5.81 16.12 16.15
C ARG A 168 -6.25 16.13 17.61
N THR A 169 -5.30 16.33 18.53
CA THR A 169 -5.57 16.29 19.99
C THR A 169 -6.77 17.15 20.41
N PRO A 170 -6.92 18.42 19.99
CA PRO A 170 -8.08 19.22 20.40
C PRO A 170 -9.44 18.70 19.92
N MET A 171 -9.47 17.84 18.88
CA MET A 171 -10.72 17.23 18.42
C MET A 171 -11.19 16.09 19.32
N ILE A 172 -10.26 15.44 20.04
CA ILE A 172 -10.54 14.19 20.75
C ILE A 172 -10.41 14.29 22.27
N GLU A 173 -9.72 15.29 22.79
CA GLU A 173 -9.39 15.39 24.22
C GLU A 173 -10.60 15.51 25.16
N HIS A 174 -11.75 15.97 24.63
CA HIS A 174 -13.00 16.12 25.38
C HIS A 174 -13.92 14.90 25.27
N LEU A 175 -13.57 13.90 24.46
CA LEU A 175 -14.38 12.70 24.28
C LEU A 175 -14.32 11.82 25.54
N GLU A 176 -15.42 11.13 25.83
CA GLU A 176 -15.51 10.23 26.97
C GLU A 176 -14.79 8.90 26.70
N ALA A 177 -14.44 8.20 27.76
CA ALA A 177 -13.89 6.85 27.64
C ALA A 177 -14.90 5.94 26.92
N GLY A 178 -14.45 5.29 25.83
CA GLY A 178 -15.30 4.45 24.99
C GLY A 178 -15.86 5.14 23.74
N ASP A 179 -15.76 6.48 23.61
CA ASP A 179 -16.21 7.19 22.42
C ASP A 179 -15.24 7.04 21.23
N LEU A 180 -13.98 6.72 21.50
CA LEU A 180 -12.92 6.67 20.51
C LEU A 180 -12.15 5.34 20.57
N LEU A 181 -11.86 4.79 19.41
CA LEU A 181 -10.90 3.71 19.19
C LEU A 181 -9.85 4.19 18.17
N VAL A 182 -8.59 4.22 18.56
CA VAL A 182 -7.50 4.66 17.68
C VAL A 182 -6.78 3.48 17.08
N LEU A 183 -6.62 3.47 15.77
CA LEU A 183 -5.75 2.54 15.06
C LEU A 183 -4.36 3.17 14.94
N ASP A 184 -3.39 2.70 15.72
CA ASP A 184 -1.99 3.14 15.61
C ASP A 184 -1.36 2.45 14.40
N LEU A 185 -1.49 3.08 13.21
CA LEU A 185 -1.34 2.41 11.91
C LEU A 185 0.04 1.81 11.67
N HIS A 186 1.09 2.40 12.22
CA HIS A 186 2.47 2.06 11.92
C HIS A 186 3.28 1.77 13.19
N SER A 187 2.68 0.95 14.07
CA SER A 187 3.24 0.68 15.40
C SER A 187 4.58 -0.06 15.36
N GLU A 188 4.86 -0.82 14.30
CA GLU A 188 6.14 -1.53 14.12
C GLU A 188 7.31 -0.61 13.72
N CYS A 189 7.02 0.64 13.32
CA CYS A 189 8.04 1.56 12.82
C CYS A 189 7.97 2.94 13.50
N ARG A 190 6.78 3.55 13.52
CA ARG A 190 6.54 4.91 14.03
C ARG A 190 5.34 4.95 14.98
N PRO A 191 5.38 4.19 16.10
CA PRO A 191 4.26 4.11 17.03
C PRO A 191 3.94 5.48 17.65
N GLN A 192 2.65 5.75 17.85
CA GLN A 192 2.17 6.95 18.53
C GLN A 192 1.67 6.70 19.95
N TRP A 193 1.56 5.44 20.37
CA TRP A 193 0.96 5.05 21.65
C TRP A 193 1.70 5.56 22.89
N GLY A 194 2.88 6.17 22.74
CA GLY A 194 3.66 6.73 23.84
C GLY A 194 5.11 6.21 23.91
N ASP A 195 5.56 5.43 22.94
CA ASP A 195 6.96 5.01 22.84
C ASP A 195 7.85 6.25 22.65
N PRO A 196 8.69 6.62 23.65
CA PRO A 196 9.51 7.82 23.58
C PRO A 196 10.61 7.77 22.52
N ALA A 197 10.93 6.61 22.00
CA ALA A 197 11.91 6.42 20.93
C ALA A 197 11.29 6.69 19.53
N SER A 198 9.97 6.76 19.42
CA SER A 198 9.30 7.01 18.16
C SER A 198 9.38 8.47 17.75
N GLU A 199 9.66 8.71 16.46
CA GLU A 199 9.58 10.04 15.85
C GLU A 199 8.17 10.64 15.94
N TRP A 200 7.14 9.79 15.91
CA TRP A 200 5.73 10.20 15.99
C TRP A 200 5.14 10.07 17.41
N CYS A 201 5.98 9.90 18.42
CA CYS A 201 5.53 9.72 19.79
C CYS A 201 4.51 10.78 20.21
N ARG A 202 3.32 10.36 20.55
CA ARG A 202 2.29 11.21 21.14
C ARG A 202 2.50 11.20 22.66
N LYS A 203 2.87 12.34 23.22
CA LYS A 203 3.07 12.48 24.68
C LYS A 203 1.78 12.13 25.43
N GLY A 204 1.84 11.10 26.29
CA GLY A 204 0.67 10.58 27.00
C GLY A 204 -0.20 9.61 26.20
N GLY A 205 0.26 9.19 25.02
CA GLY A 205 -0.45 8.24 24.16
C GLY A 205 -1.86 8.72 23.79
N TYR A 206 -2.82 7.82 23.89
CA TYR A 206 -4.24 8.10 23.62
C TYR A 206 -5.08 8.35 24.88
N GLY A 207 -4.43 8.54 26.02
CA GLY A 207 -5.09 8.81 27.28
C GLY A 207 -6.02 7.66 27.73
N GLN A 208 -7.30 7.97 27.93
CA GLN A 208 -8.32 7.00 28.35
C GLN A 208 -8.95 6.20 27.19
N HIS A 209 -8.59 6.51 25.94
CA HIS A 209 -9.24 5.92 24.77
C HIS A 209 -8.62 4.57 24.40
N GLY A 210 -9.47 3.66 23.90
CA GLY A 210 -9.03 2.39 23.35
C GLY A 210 -8.15 2.58 22.11
N TRP A 211 -7.16 1.70 21.94
CA TRP A 211 -6.33 1.74 20.76
C TRP A 211 -5.89 0.33 20.33
N VAL A 212 -5.47 0.20 19.08
CA VAL A 212 -5.06 -1.06 18.45
C VAL A 212 -3.64 -0.92 17.92
N TYR A 213 -2.78 -1.87 18.25
CA TYR A 213 -1.43 -1.97 17.72
C TYR A 213 -1.47 -2.51 16.29
N CYS A 214 -1.27 -1.65 15.29
CA CYS A 214 -1.40 -2.05 13.89
C CYS A 214 -0.05 -2.12 13.19
N MET A 215 0.08 -3.07 12.27
CA MET A 215 1.19 -3.19 11.34
C MET A 215 0.79 -2.67 9.97
N LEU A 216 1.55 -1.71 9.42
CA LEU A 216 1.38 -1.20 8.06
C LEU A 216 2.18 -2.04 7.05
N LEU A 217 3.42 -2.35 7.37
CA LEU A 217 4.38 -3.15 6.62
C LEU A 217 4.97 -2.46 5.39
N ASN A 218 4.13 -2.02 4.44
CA ASN A 218 4.58 -1.37 3.21
C ASN A 218 3.55 -0.37 2.68
N PHE A 219 4.01 0.44 1.71
CA PHE A 219 3.23 1.44 1.01
C PHE A 219 2.83 0.93 -0.38
N GLY A 220 1.67 1.37 -0.89
CA GLY A 220 1.18 1.04 -2.22
C GLY A 220 0.95 -0.46 -2.49
N GLY A 221 1.05 -1.32 -1.47
CA GLY A 221 1.00 -2.76 -1.63
C GLY A 221 2.19 -3.32 -2.42
N ASN A 222 3.36 -2.70 -2.31
CA ASN A 222 4.60 -3.15 -2.96
C ASN A 222 5.01 -4.52 -2.46
N ILE A 223 5.50 -5.37 -3.36
CA ILE A 223 5.71 -6.81 -3.10
C ILE A 223 7.15 -7.18 -2.73
N GLY A 224 8.08 -6.24 -2.61
CA GLY A 224 9.43 -6.52 -2.14
C GLY A 224 9.42 -7.22 -0.77
N LEU A 225 10.36 -8.15 -0.56
CA LEU A 225 10.49 -8.78 0.75
C LEU A 225 10.89 -7.74 1.79
N HIS A 226 10.14 -7.69 2.90
CA HIS A 226 10.39 -6.73 3.99
C HIS A 226 9.69 -7.15 5.26
N GLY A 227 10.31 -6.83 6.39
CA GLY A 227 9.70 -6.95 7.69
C GLY A 227 10.53 -6.33 8.80
N LYS A 228 9.91 -6.21 9.97
CA LYS A 228 10.51 -5.76 11.24
C LYS A 228 10.14 -6.75 12.34
N MET A 229 10.52 -8.02 12.17
CA MET A 229 10.04 -9.09 13.05
C MET A 229 10.34 -8.82 14.52
N ASP A 230 11.60 -8.51 14.88
CA ASP A 230 11.97 -8.24 16.27
C ASP A 230 11.29 -6.97 16.78
N ALA A 231 11.26 -5.89 15.98
CA ALA A 231 10.60 -4.65 16.38
C ALA A 231 9.08 -4.81 16.56
N LEU A 232 8.44 -5.66 15.75
CA LEU A 232 7.02 -5.99 15.87
C LEU A 232 6.72 -6.76 17.16
N ILE A 233 7.50 -7.81 17.44
CA ILE A 233 7.37 -8.62 18.67
C ILE A 233 7.62 -7.75 19.89
N ASP A 234 8.78 -7.10 19.96
CA ASP A 234 9.18 -6.29 21.11
C ASP A 234 8.24 -5.12 21.33
N GLY A 235 7.91 -4.37 20.28
CA GLY A 235 7.01 -3.22 20.36
C GLY A 235 5.63 -3.56 20.91
N PHE A 236 5.04 -4.70 20.49
CA PHE A 236 3.76 -5.15 21.01
C PHE A 236 3.82 -5.49 22.51
N TYR A 237 4.83 -6.25 22.94
CA TYR A 237 4.95 -6.62 24.36
C TYR A 237 5.37 -5.44 25.24
N ASP A 238 6.16 -4.49 24.73
CA ASP A 238 6.47 -3.24 25.42
C ASP A 238 5.20 -2.40 25.61
N ALA A 239 4.40 -2.24 24.57
CA ALA A 239 3.12 -1.54 24.66
C ALA A 239 2.14 -2.22 25.63
N LYS A 240 2.07 -3.56 25.62
CA LYS A 240 1.23 -4.36 26.54
C LYS A 240 1.67 -4.19 27.99
N ALA A 241 2.97 -4.06 28.26
CA ALA A 241 3.54 -3.91 29.60
C ALA A 241 3.53 -2.46 30.11
N ASP A 242 3.37 -1.47 29.22
CA ASP A 242 3.31 -0.06 29.63
C ASP A 242 2.12 0.21 30.56
N VAL A 243 2.38 0.96 31.64
CA VAL A 243 1.41 1.20 32.71
C VAL A 243 0.20 2.05 32.29
N HIS A 244 0.34 2.83 31.20
CA HIS A 244 -0.71 3.68 30.66
C HIS A 244 -1.31 3.06 29.38
N ALA A 245 -0.47 2.85 28.36
CA ALA A 245 -0.90 2.34 27.06
C ALA A 245 -1.49 0.93 27.14
N GLY A 246 -0.89 0.03 27.95
CA GLY A 246 -1.35 -1.35 28.10
C GLY A 246 -2.76 -1.49 28.68
N ARG A 247 -3.23 -0.51 29.48
CA ARG A 247 -4.60 -0.53 30.03
C ARG A 247 -5.66 -0.32 28.95
N THR A 248 -5.35 0.44 27.92
CA THR A 248 -6.28 0.83 26.85
C THR A 248 -6.00 0.11 25.54
N LEU A 249 -4.94 -0.70 25.45
CA LEU A 249 -4.68 -1.59 24.32
C LEU A 249 -5.81 -2.61 24.17
N ARG A 250 -6.38 -2.72 22.97
CA ARG A 250 -7.53 -3.59 22.66
C ARG A 250 -7.18 -4.80 21.81
N GLY A 251 -6.01 -4.80 21.18
CA GLY A 251 -5.54 -5.89 20.34
C GLY A 251 -4.56 -5.44 19.30
N VAL A 252 -4.41 -6.29 18.27
CA VAL A 252 -3.58 -6.02 17.10
C VAL A 252 -4.44 -5.80 15.87
N GLY A 253 -3.88 -5.12 14.88
CA GLY A 253 -4.52 -4.89 13.59
C GLY A 253 -3.54 -4.94 12.43
N MET A 254 -4.09 -5.01 11.23
CA MET A 254 -3.34 -4.88 9.98
C MET A 254 -3.93 -3.72 9.20
N THR A 255 -3.07 -2.83 8.73
CA THR A 255 -3.45 -1.63 7.99
C THR A 255 -2.67 -1.49 6.67
N PRO A 256 -2.45 -2.60 5.93
CA PRO A 256 -1.69 -2.57 4.70
C PRO A 256 -2.47 -1.88 3.58
N GLU A 257 -1.73 -1.29 2.63
CA GLU A 257 -2.32 -0.76 1.40
C GLU A 257 -2.46 -1.83 0.30
N GLY A 258 -2.01 -3.05 0.55
CA GLY A 258 -2.19 -4.26 -0.25
C GLY A 258 -1.79 -5.49 0.55
N ILE A 259 -2.42 -6.63 0.27
CA ILE A 259 -2.31 -7.85 1.08
C ILE A 259 -1.60 -9.02 0.37
N GLU A 260 -1.25 -8.87 -0.90
CA GLU A 260 -0.63 -9.92 -1.72
C GLU A 260 0.91 -9.89 -1.60
N ASN A 261 1.44 -9.78 -0.37
CA ASN A 261 2.87 -9.70 -0.11
C ASN A 261 3.21 -10.18 1.29
N ASN A 262 4.46 -10.61 1.51
CA ASN A 262 5.05 -10.90 2.82
C ASN A 262 4.14 -11.65 3.82
N PRO A 263 3.54 -12.81 3.47
CA PRO A 263 2.56 -13.51 4.32
C PRO A 263 3.10 -13.83 5.72
N VAL A 264 4.39 -14.07 5.86
CA VAL A 264 5.06 -14.34 7.14
C VAL A 264 4.83 -13.23 8.16
N MET A 265 4.81 -11.97 7.72
CA MET A 265 4.61 -10.82 8.61
C MET A 265 3.16 -10.71 9.10
N TYR A 266 2.19 -11.02 8.22
CA TYR A 266 0.77 -11.03 8.58
C TYR A 266 0.45 -12.16 9.55
N GLU A 267 1.03 -13.34 9.36
CA GLU A 267 0.88 -14.47 10.28
C GLU A 267 1.47 -14.10 11.65
N LEU A 268 2.67 -13.50 11.68
CA LEU A 268 3.33 -13.09 12.92
C LEU A 268 2.49 -12.08 13.72
N VAL A 269 2.03 -10.99 13.10
CA VAL A 269 1.26 -9.96 13.82
C VAL A 269 -0.06 -10.51 14.38
N MET A 270 -0.74 -11.39 13.63
CA MET A 270 -2.01 -11.96 14.06
C MET A 270 -1.85 -13.00 15.17
N GLU A 271 -0.65 -13.55 15.34
CA GLU A 271 -0.35 -14.51 16.41
C GLU A 271 0.02 -13.84 17.74
N LEU A 272 0.51 -12.58 17.72
CA LEU A 272 0.97 -11.86 18.93
C LEU A 272 -0.05 -11.86 20.08
N PRO A 273 -1.35 -11.56 19.89
CA PRO A 273 -2.30 -11.49 20.99
C PRO A 273 -2.65 -12.86 21.60
N TRP A 274 -2.39 -13.95 20.89
CA TRP A 274 -2.67 -15.32 21.34
C TRP A 274 -1.57 -15.91 22.21
N ARG A 275 -0.40 -15.24 22.29
CA ARG A 275 0.73 -15.67 23.13
C ARG A 275 0.78 -14.83 24.40
N GLU A 276 0.79 -15.51 25.52
CA GLU A 276 0.80 -14.85 26.84
C GLU A 276 2.14 -14.13 27.11
N HIS A 277 3.24 -14.76 26.72
CA HIS A 277 4.59 -14.29 26.99
C HIS A 277 5.32 -13.91 25.69
N ARG A 278 6.28 -12.97 25.84
CA ARG A 278 7.18 -12.61 24.75
C ARG A 278 7.99 -13.84 24.32
N PHE A 279 8.17 -13.97 23.03
CA PHE A 279 8.94 -15.02 22.39
C PHE A 279 9.98 -14.40 21.44
N THR A 280 10.95 -15.19 20.99
CA THR A 280 11.94 -14.76 20.00
C THR A 280 11.49 -15.08 18.59
N ARG A 281 11.95 -14.29 17.62
CA ARG A 281 11.76 -14.57 16.21
C ARG A 281 12.17 -16.00 15.83
N ASP A 282 13.35 -16.45 16.30
CA ASP A 282 13.89 -17.76 15.95
C ASP A 282 13.02 -18.92 16.49
N GLU A 283 12.44 -18.77 17.69
CA GLU A 283 11.46 -19.72 18.21
C GLU A 283 10.19 -19.75 17.37
N TRP A 284 9.74 -18.61 16.90
CA TRP A 284 8.54 -18.50 16.09
C TRP A 284 8.75 -19.10 14.68
N LEU A 285 9.87 -18.80 14.03
CA LEU A 285 10.20 -19.28 12.68
C LEU A 285 10.27 -20.80 12.59
N LYS A 286 10.72 -21.50 13.64
CA LYS A 286 10.69 -22.98 13.67
C LYS A 286 9.26 -23.52 13.51
N GLY A 287 8.31 -22.93 14.22
CA GLY A 287 6.89 -23.29 14.10
C GLY A 287 6.30 -22.89 12.74
N TYR A 288 6.69 -21.73 12.24
CA TYR A 288 6.21 -21.20 10.96
C TYR A 288 6.58 -22.12 9.77
N VAL A 289 7.84 -22.61 9.68
CA VAL A 289 8.28 -23.52 8.62
C VAL A 289 7.41 -24.78 8.57
N TYR A 290 7.17 -25.38 9.73
CA TYR A 290 6.28 -26.55 9.80
C TYR A 290 4.83 -26.22 9.39
N ALA A 291 4.28 -25.14 9.92
CA ALA A 291 2.90 -24.73 9.62
C ALA A 291 2.72 -24.41 8.14
N ARG A 292 3.72 -23.75 7.51
CA ARG A 292 3.64 -23.31 6.13
C ARG A 292 3.79 -24.43 5.12
N TYR A 293 4.69 -25.37 5.36
CA TYR A 293 5.01 -26.44 4.37
C TYR A 293 4.49 -27.81 4.77
N GLY A 294 4.06 -28.00 6.01
CA GLY A 294 3.56 -29.27 6.53
C GLY A 294 4.65 -30.28 6.87
N VAL A 295 5.91 -29.85 6.93
CA VAL A 295 7.08 -30.73 7.16
C VAL A 295 8.17 -30.00 7.95
N GLU A 296 9.01 -30.77 8.64
CA GLU A 296 10.30 -30.29 9.16
C GLU A 296 11.37 -30.56 8.08
N ASP A 297 12.10 -29.53 7.67
CA ASP A 297 13.16 -29.60 6.66
C ASP A 297 14.27 -28.61 7.00
N GLU A 298 15.49 -29.12 7.10
CA GLU A 298 16.66 -28.31 7.49
C GLU A 298 16.99 -27.21 6.47
N ALA A 299 16.84 -27.48 5.17
CA ALA A 299 17.09 -26.48 4.15
C ALA A 299 16.07 -25.36 4.19
N LEU A 300 14.77 -25.69 4.36
CA LEU A 300 13.72 -24.70 4.51
C LEU A 300 13.85 -23.90 5.82
N GLN A 301 14.29 -24.54 6.91
CA GLN A 301 14.60 -23.82 8.13
C GLN A 301 15.75 -22.81 7.91
N GLN A 302 16.83 -23.22 7.24
CA GLN A 302 17.93 -22.31 6.88
C GLN A 302 17.46 -21.14 5.99
N VAL A 303 16.56 -21.38 5.03
CA VAL A 303 15.95 -20.31 4.23
C VAL A 303 15.32 -19.24 5.13
N TRP A 304 14.46 -19.67 6.04
CA TRP A 304 13.76 -18.74 6.92
C TRP A 304 14.65 -18.12 8.00
N ASP A 305 15.70 -18.81 8.42
CA ASP A 305 16.73 -18.23 9.32
C ASP A 305 17.52 -17.11 8.61
N LEU A 306 17.90 -17.30 7.32
CA LEU A 306 18.56 -16.27 6.51
C LEU A 306 17.64 -15.06 6.27
N LEU A 307 16.43 -15.31 5.82
CA LEU A 307 15.45 -14.25 5.53
C LEU A 307 15.02 -13.52 6.82
N GLY A 308 14.77 -14.25 7.89
CA GLY A 308 14.35 -13.71 9.17
C GLY A 308 15.44 -12.89 9.88
N ASN A 309 16.71 -13.28 9.74
CA ASN A 309 17.85 -12.52 10.28
C ASN A 309 18.23 -11.31 9.40
N GLY A 310 17.83 -11.32 8.14
CA GLY A 310 18.15 -10.31 7.13
C GLY A 310 16.98 -9.45 6.75
N ILE A 311 16.38 -9.74 5.60
CA ILE A 311 15.41 -8.89 4.93
C ILE A 311 14.09 -8.71 5.70
N TYR A 312 13.69 -9.69 6.52
CA TYR A 312 12.51 -9.61 7.39
C TYR A 312 12.79 -9.01 8.78
N ASN A 313 13.99 -8.50 9.03
CA ASN A 313 14.35 -7.92 10.32
C ASN A 313 15.02 -6.55 10.20
N SER A 314 14.34 -5.61 9.55
CA SER A 314 14.80 -4.21 9.52
C SER A 314 14.94 -3.66 10.94
N PRO A 315 16.07 -3.03 11.29
CA PRO A 315 16.33 -2.52 12.64
C PRO A 315 15.29 -1.49 13.11
N LYS A 316 14.94 -1.55 14.40
CA LYS A 316 14.00 -0.60 15.01
C LYS A 316 14.55 0.84 15.00
N GLU A 317 15.86 1.00 15.24
CA GLU A 317 16.54 2.31 15.32
C GLU A 317 16.66 3.02 13.98
N LYS A 318 16.52 2.29 12.88
CA LYS A 318 16.48 2.86 11.53
C LYS A 318 15.05 3.06 11.11
N ILE A 319 14.72 4.24 10.68
CA ILE A 319 13.39 4.57 10.15
C ILE A 319 13.29 4.01 8.72
N GLN A 320 13.34 2.68 8.61
CA GLN A 320 13.04 1.95 7.39
C GLN A 320 11.53 1.74 7.36
N GLN A 321 10.82 2.41 6.45
CA GLN A 321 9.36 2.40 6.44
C GLN A 321 8.77 1.23 5.65
N GLY A 322 9.50 0.71 4.70
CA GLY A 322 9.02 -0.33 3.80
C GLY A 322 10.16 -1.04 3.07
N THR A 323 9.83 -1.69 2.00
CA THR A 323 10.79 -2.47 1.20
C THR A 323 11.91 -1.59 0.63
N HIS A 324 13.10 -2.19 0.49
CA HIS A 324 14.09 -1.67 -0.45
C HIS A 324 13.69 -2.17 -1.84
N GLU A 325 13.22 -1.26 -2.67
CA GLU A 325 12.49 -1.60 -3.88
C GLU A 325 13.40 -2.05 -5.03
N SER A 326 12.83 -2.86 -5.93
CA SER A 326 13.54 -3.38 -7.10
C SER A 326 13.88 -2.28 -8.09
N VAL A 327 15.15 -2.22 -8.49
CA VAL A 327 15.63 -1.27 -9.52
C VAL A 327 14.90 -1.44 -10.86
N PHE A 328 14.37 -2.64 -11.14
CA PHE A 328 13.63 -2.90 -12.39
C PHE A 328 12.40 -2.00 -12.52
N CYS A 329 11.72 -1.73 -11.40
CA CYS A 329 10.53 -0.88 -11.37
C CYS A 329 10.85 0.62 -11.30
N ALA A 330 12.10 1.01 -11.13
CA ALA A 330 12.47 2.41 -11.03
C ALA A 330 12.36 3.12 -12.40
N ARG A 331 12.00 4.43 -12.36
CA ARG A 331 12.23 5.29 -13.51
C ARG A 331 13.74 5.37 -13.75
N PRO A 332 14.21 5.05 -14.97
CA PRO A 332 15.64 4.90 -15.24
C PRO A 332 16.49 6.14 -14.92
N GLY A 333 17.72 5.91 -14.47
CA GLY A 333 18.72 6.91 -14.19
C GLY A 333 20.08 6.27 -13.94
N LEU A 334 21.16 7.04 -14.01
CA LEU A 334 22.50 6.53 -13.68
C LEU A 334 22.64 6.24 -12.18
N ASP A 335 22.09 7.11 -11.33
CA ASP A 335 22.11 6.97 -9.88
C ASP A 335 20.67 6.74 -9.37
N VAL A 336 20.18 5.52 -9.57
CA VAL A 336 18.85 5.15 -9.09
C VAL A 336 18.96 4.56 -7.69
N TYR A 337 18.28 5.17 -6.74
CA TYR A 337 18.29 4.77 -5.34
C TYR A 337 16.94 4.22 -4.86
N GLN A 338 15.85 4.65 -5.49
CA GLN A 338 14.50 4.31 -5.08
C GLN A 338 13.56 4.27 -6.29
N VAL A 339 12.42 3.63 -6.14
CA VAL A 339 11.36 3.54 -7.16
C VAL A 339 10.36 4.68 -6.97
N SER A 340 9.67 4.70 -5.85
CA SER A 340 8.78 5.80 -5.48
C SER A 340 9.51 6.82 -4.59
N SER A 341 8.93 8.01 -4.47
CA SER A 341 9.47 9.07 -3.59
C SER A 341 9.39 8.71 -2.10
N TRP A 342 8.66 7.66 -1.76
CA TRP A 342 8.37 7.25 -0.38
C TRP A 342 9.12 5.99 0.03
N SER A 343 9.88 5.39 -0.89
CA SER A 343 10.67 4.19 -0.60
C SER A 343 11.98 4.51 0.11
N GLU A 344 12.53 3.50 0.77
CA GLU A 344 13.83 3.62 1.41
C GLU A 344 14.98 3.43 0.42
N MET A 345 16.05 4.19 0.66
CA MET A 345 17.22 4.22 -0.23
C MET A 345 18.34 3.31 0.24
N LYS A 346 18.28 2.78 1.47
CA LYS A 346 19.38 2.04 2.08
C LYS A 346 19.01 0.60 2.32
N GLU A 347 19.87 -0.30 1.85
CA GLU A 347 19.85 -1.70 2.25
C GLU A 347 20.22 -1.82 3.75
N TYR A 348 19.45 -2.59 4.50
CA TYR A 348 19.68 -2.90 5.90
C TYR A 348 20.09 -4.36 6.12
N TYR A 349 20.08 -5.16 5.06
CA TYR A 349 20.39 -6.59 5.03
C TYR A 349 21.55 -6.87 4.06
N ASN A 350 22.07 -8.09 4.10
CA ASN A 350 23.05 -8.57 3.14
C ASN A 350 22.34 -9.22 1.94
N PRO A 351 22.43 -8.69 0.72
CA PRO A 351 21.80 -9.30 -0.48
C PRO A 351 22.20 -10.77 -0.74
N GLN A 352 23.41 -11.17 -0.31
CA GLN A 352 23.87 -12.54 -0.48
C GLN A 352 23.03 -13.54 0.31
N ASP A 353 22.44 -13.14 1.45
CA ASP A 353 21.57 -14.01 2.25
C ASP A 353 20.27 -14.34 1.48
N VAL A 354 19.75 -13.40 0.69
CA VAL A 354 18.58 -13.63 -0.18
C VAL A 354 18.93 -14.56 -1.34
N ILE A 355 20.09 -14.38 -1.97
CA ILE A 355 20.57 -15.25 -3.05
C ILE A 355 20.80 -16.68 -2.53
N GLU A 356 21.38 -16.82 -1.34
CA GLU A 356 21.58 -18.11 -0.70
C GLU A 356 20.25 -18.77 -0.31
N ALA A 357 19.30 -18.02 0.20
CA ALA A 357 17.94 -18.51 0.45
C ALA A 357 17.29 -19.02 -0.82
N ALA A 358 17.40 -18.29 -1.94
CA ALA A 358 16.92 -18.76 -3.25
C ALA A 358 17.62 -20.03 -3.70
N ARG A 359 18.94 -20.13 -3.53
CA ARG A 359 19.73 -21.35 -3.85
C ARG A 359 19.25 -22.57 -3.06
N LEU A 360 19.02 -22.40 -1.78
CA LEU A 360 18.53 -23.48 -0.91
C LEU A 360 17.12 -23.92 -1.34
N MET A 361 16.21 -22.98 -1.61
CA MET A 361 14.87 -23.32 -2.11
C MET A 361 14.92 -24.07 -3.43
N VAL A 362 15.74 -23.62 -4.40
CA VAL A 362 15.93 -24.30 -5.68
C VAL A 362 16.48 -25.72 -5.48
N SER A 363 17.40 -25.93 -4.54
CA SER A 363 18.02 -27.25 -4.27
C SER A 363 17.02 -28.31 -3.80
N VAL A 364 15.92 -27.90 -3.15
CA VAL A 364 14.88 -28.80 -2.64
C VAL A 364 13.59 -28.74 -3.46
N ALA A 365 13.55 -27.95 -4.54
CA ALA A 365 12.33 -27.63 -5.27
C ALA A 365 11.59 -28.85 -5.83
N ASP A 366 12.32 -29.84 -6.31
CA ASP A 366 11.72 -31.10 -6.85
C ASP A 366 10.94 -31.85 -5.74
N LYS A 367 11.42 -31.82 -4.50
CA LYS A 367 10.77 -32.46 -3.36
C LYS A 367 9.42 -31.81 -3.00
N TYR A 368 9.29 -30.50 -3.25
CA TYR A 368 8.11 -29.72 -2.87
C TYR A 368 7.25 -29.30 -4.05
N GLN A 369 7.50 -29.84 -5.24
CA GLN A 369 6.65 -29.58 -6.40
C GLN A 369 5.19 -29.94 -6.11
N GLY A 370 4.28 -29.00 -6.36
CA GLY A 370 2.85 -29.14 -6.05
C GLY A 370 2.45 -28.65 -4.64
N ASN A 371 3.41 -28.30 -3.78
CA ASN A 371 3.11 -27.58 -2.54
C ASN A 371 2.91 -26.09 -2.86
N ASN A 372 1.67 -25.64 -2.79
CA ASN A 372 1.28 -24.30 -3.23
C ASN A 372 2.01 -23.19 -2.48
N ASN A 373 2.22 -23.34 -1.16
CA ASN A 373 2.93 -22.34 -0.35
C ASN A 373 4.42 -22.30 -0.70
N PHE A 374 5.02 -23.47 -0.89
CA PHE A 374 6.43 -23.55 -1.30
C PHE A 374 6.67 -22.91 -2.67
N GLU A 375 5.82 -23.22 -3.65
CA GLU A 375 5.97 -22.64 -5.00
C GLU A 375 5.75 -21.12 -5.02
N PHE A 376 4.85 -20.60 -4.16
CA PHE A 376 4.70 -19.16 -3.99
C PHE A 376 5.99 -18.54 -3.42
N ASP A 377 6.51 -19.10 -2.33
CA ASP A 377 7.71 -18.58 -1.66
C ASP A 377 8.96 -18.72 -2.55
N LEU A 378 9.09 -19.82 -3.31
CA LEU A 378 10.16 -20.02 -4.29
C LEU A 378 10.19 -18.89 -5.34
N VAL A 379 9.02 -18.55 -5.89
CA VAL A 379 8.91 -17.45 -6.86
C VAL A 379 9.24 -16.11 -6.22
N ASP A 380 8.72 -15.84 -5.02
CA ASP A 380 8.88 -14.55 -4.34
C ASP A 380 10.34 -14.31 -3.89
N VAL A 381 10.99 -15.33 -3.33
CA VAL A 381 12.40 -15.26 -2.92
C VAL A 381 13.33 -15.16 -4.14
N LEU A 382 13.08 -15.92 -5.20
CA LEU A 382 13.89 -15.83 -6.42
C LEU A 382 13.67 -14.50 -7.17
N ARG A 383 12.44 -13.95 -7.16
CA ARG A 383 12.15 -12.59 -7.64
C ARG A 383 13.04 -11.55 -6.91
N GLN A 384 13.12 -11.65 -5.59
CA GLN A 384 13.97 -10.74 -4.82
C GLN A 384 15.46 -10.93 -5.15
N ALA A 385 15.93 -12.16 -5.29
CA ALA A 385 17.32 -12.44 -5.68
C ALA A 385 17.66 -11.88 -7.08
N LEU A 386 16.73 -11.96 -8.04
CA LEU A 386 16.88 -11.34 -9.36
C LEU A 386 16.93 -9.80 -9.28
N ALA A 387 16.13 -9.20 -8.41
CA ALA A 387 16.18 -7.74 -8.16
C ALA A 387 17.54 -7.30 -7.60
N GLU A 388 18.13 -8.09 -6.66
CA GLU A 388 19.47 -7.83 -6.15
C GLU A 388 20.54 -7.93 -7.26
N LYS A 389 20.43 -8.93 -8.12
CA LYS A 389 21.31 -9.06 -9.28
C LYS A 389 21.18 -7.90 -10.26
N GLY A 390 19.93 -7.45 -10.50
CA GLY A 390 19.62 -6.28 -11.32
C GLY A 390 20.28 -5.02 -10.79
N ARG A 391 20.26 -4.80 -9.48
CA ARG A 391 20.90 -3.65 -8.84
C ARG A 391 22.42 -3.65 -9.03
N LEU A 392 23.07 -4.82 -8.91
CA LEU A 392 24.50 -4.95 -9.20
C LEU A 392 24.80 -4.66 -10.66
N MET A 393 23.97 -5.16 -11.58
CA MET A 393 24.15 -4.94 -13.01
C MET A 393 23.95 -3.46 -13.40
N GLN A 394 22.98 -2.78 -12.80
CA GLN A 394 22.77 -1.34 -13.01
C GLN A 394 24.00 -0.51 -12.61
N LYS A 395 24.68 -0.87 -11.52
CA LYS A 395 25.97 -0.25 -11.12
C LYS A 395 27.05 -0.46 -12.17
N VAL A 396 27.12 -1.64 -12.80
CA VAL A 396 28.06 -1.93 -13.90
C VAL A 396 27.75 -1.08 -15.13
N VAL A 397 26.48 -0.96 -15.53
CA VAL A 397 26.03 -0.10 -16.63
C VAL A 397 26.46 1.35 -16.38
N THR A 398 26.19 1.87 -15.18
CA THR A 398 26.57 3.25 -14.82
C THR A 398 28.08 3.48 -14.86
N ALA A 399 28.87 2.55 -14.32
CA ALA A 399 30.32 2.63 -14.34
C ALA A 399 30.87 2.63 -15.78
N ALA A 400 30.38 1.73 -16.63
CA ALA A 400 30.78 1.63 -18.02
C ALA A 400 30.43 2.90 -18.82
N PHE A 401 29.22 3.45 -18.64
CA PHE A 401 28.80 4.70 -19.24
C PHE A 401 29.72 5.86 -18.85
N ARG A 402 30.03 6.03 -17.56
CA ARG A 402 30.90 7.09 -17.03
C ARG A 402 32.35 6.96 -17.54
N ALA A 403 32.81 5.74 -17.75
CA ALA A 403 34.12 5.46 -18.30
C ALA A 403 34.19 5.65 -19.83
N GLY A 404 33.05 5.81 -20.51
CA GLY A 404 32.98 5.84 -21.97
C GLY A 404 33.24 4.48 -22.64
N ASP A 405 33.16 3.39 -21.87
CA ASP A 405 33.38 2.02 -22.36
C ASP A 405 32.10 1.48 -23.00
N LYS A 406 31.98 1.72 -24.31
CA LYS A 406 30.80 1.30 -25.09
C LYS A 406 30.56 -0.19 -25.08
N GLN A 407 31.61 -1.00 -25.14
CA GLN A 407 31.48 -2.44 -25.23
C GLN A 407 30.92 -3.01 -23.94
N VAL A 408 31.49 -2.62 -22.80
CA VAL A 408 30.97 -3.04 -21.47
C VAL A 408 29.57 -2.49 -21.24
N PHE A 409 29.30 -1.24 -21.66
CA PHE A 409 27.96 -0.65 -21.54
C PHE A 409 26.90 -1.45 -22.29
N GLU A 410 27.15 -1.80 -23.57
CA GLU A 410 26.22 -2.57 -24.38
C GLU A 410 25.93 -3.95 -23.78
N LEU A 411 26.99 -4.68 -23.37
CA LEU A 411 26.82 -6.01 -22.77
C LEU A 411 26.06 -5.95 -21.43
N ALA A 412 26.41 -4.99 -20.57
CA ALA A 412 25.77 -4.83 -19.26
C ALA A 412 24.31 -4.39 -19.39
N SER A 413 23.99 -3.48 -20.31
CA SER A 413 22.64 -3.03 -20.59
C SER A 413 21.76 -4.16 -21.12
N GLN A 414 22.27 -4.97 -22.05
CA GLN A 414 21.56 -6.14 -22.57
C GLN A 414 21.31 -7.17 -21.46
N HIS A 415 22.31 -7.41 -20.62
CA HIS A 415 22.15 -8.35 -19.48
C HIS A 415 21.10 -7.82 -18.46
N PHE A 416 21.12 -6.54 -18.11
CA PHE A 416 20.11 -5.94 -17.26
C PHE A 416 18.69 -6.10 -17.83
N LEU A 417 18.51 -5.81 -19.11
CA LEU A 417 17.22 -5.98 -19.78
C LEU A 417 16.78 -7.45 -19.83
N HIS A 418 17.74 -8.36 -20.01
CA HIS A 418 17.44 -9.80 -19.99
C HIS A 418 16.98 -10.28 -18.60
N LEU A 419 17.57 -9.79 -17.52
CA LEU A 419 17.12 -10.08 -16.15
C LEU A 419 15.66 -9.68 -15.92
N ILE A 420 15.20 -8.54 -16.47
CA ILE A 420 13.78 -8.15 -16.41
C ILE A 420 12.88 -9.17 -17.08
N LEU A 421 13.29 -9.69 -18.25
CA LEU A 421 12.51 -10.69 -18.99
C LEU A 421 12.49 -12.04 -18.29
N LEU A 422 13.59 -12.46 -17.67
CA LEU A 422 13.64 -13.68 -16.86
C LEU A 422 12.73 -13.57 -15.64
N GLN A 423 12.72 -12.41 -14.98
CA GLN A 423 11.80 -12.16 -13.86
C GLN A 423 10.34 -12.15 -14.33
N ASP A 424 10.04 -11.53 -15.47
CA ASP A 424 8.70 -11.58 -16.07
C ASP A 424 8.24 -13.02 -16.32
N GLN A 425 9.12 -13.87 -16.86
CA GLN A 425 8.85 -15.29 -17.09
C GLN A 425 8.60 -16.05 -15.79
N LEU A 426 9.44 -15.86 -14.77
CA LEU A 426 9.28 -16.48 -13.45
C LEU A 426 7.91 -16.18 -12.86
N LEU A 427 7.57 -14.90 -12.81
CA LEU A 427 6.32 -14.40 -12.23
C LEU A 427 5.09 -14.85 -13.02
N GLY A 428 5.24 -15.11 -14.33
CA GLY A 428 4.19 -15.65 -15.19
C GLY A 428 3.71 -17.06 -14.78
N THR A 429 4.49 -17.78 -13.97
CA THR A 429 4.13 -19.12 -13.48
C THR A 429 3.08 -19.13 -12.37
N ARG A 430 2.77 -17.95 -11.78
CA ARG A 430 1.84 -17.83 -10.65
C ARG A 430 0.82 -16.72 -10.89
N LYS A 431 -0.47 -16.99 -10.64
CA LYS A 431 -1.56 -16.02 -10.85
C LYS A 431 -1.43 -14.79 -9.93
N GLU A 432 -0.83 -14.96 -8.76
CA GLU A 432 -0.63 -13.91 -7.76
C GLU A 432 0.29 -12.79 -8.28
N PHE A 433 1.18 -13.12 -9.21
CA PHE A 433 2.16 -12.19 -9.76
C PHE A 433 1.88 -11.82 -11.23
N LYS A 434 0.61 -11.85 -11.67
CA LYS A 434 0.24 -11.48 -13.05
C LYS A 434 -0.56 -10.18 -13.07
N VAL A 435 -0.09 -9.21 -13.85
CA VAL A 435 -0.85 -7.96 -14.09
C VAL A 435 -2.21 -8.22 -14.72
N GLY A 436 -2.35 -9.33 -15.46
CA GLY A 436 -3.63 -9.77 -16.02
C GLY A 436 -4.69 -10.01 -14.96
N THR A 437 -4.32 -10.53 -13.79
CA THR A 437 -5.27 -10.70 -12.67
C THR A 437 -5.87 -9.37 -12.24
N TRP A 438 -5.06 -8.31 -12.15
CA TRP A 438 -5.46 -6.96 -11.76
C TRP A 438 -6.30 -6.26 -12.85
N ILE A 439 -5.78 -6.20 -14.08
CA ILE A 439 -6.40 -5.48 -15.19
C ILE A 439 -7.71 -6.15 -15.62
N GLU A 440 -7.73 -7.48 -15.77
CA GLU A 440 -8.94 -8.18 -16.21
C GLU A 440 -10.04 -8.19 -15.13
N ALA A 441 -9.67 -8.18 -13.84
CA ALA A 441 -10.65 -8.00 -12.77
C ALA A 441 -11.32 -6.63 -12.86
N ALA A 442 -10.55 -5.56 -13.09
CA ALA A 442 -11.08 -4.22 -13.29
C ALA A 442 -11.97 -4.15 -14.55
N ARG A 443 -11.49 -4.64 -15.68
CA ARG A 443 -12.23 -4.67 -16.96
C ARG A 443 -13.54 -5.46 -16.85
N SER A 444 -13.50 -6.64 -16.22
CA SER A 444 -14.68 -7.50 -16.04
C SER A 444 -15.78 -6.89 -15.15
N ALA A 445 -15.42 -5.92 -14.32
CA ALA A 445 -16.38 -5.17 -13.52
C ALA A 445 -17.25 -4.21 -14.38
N GLY A 446 -16.80 -3.81 -15.58
CA GLY A 446 -17.55 -2.95 -16.48
C GLY A 446 -18.65 -3.69 -17.26
N GLN A 447 -19.79 -3.05 -17.47
CA GLN A 447 -20.91 -3.56 -18.28
C GLN A 447 -20.84 -3.07 -19.73
N THR A 448 -20.54 -1.78 -19.91
CA THR A 448 -20.37 -1.18 -21.24
C THR A 448 -18.89 -1.08 -21.62
N GLN A 449 -18.59 -0.76 -22.86
CA GLN A 449 -17.19 -0.59 -23.29
C GLN A 449 -16.54 0.63 -22.62
N GLU A 450 -17.31 1.71 -22.41
CA GLU A 450 -16.86 2.91 -21.72
C GLU A 450 -16.53 2.62 -20.26
N GLU A 451 -17.35 1.83 -19.55
CA GLU A 451 -17.08 1.39 -18.19
C GLU A 451 -15.82 0.52 -18.11
N LYS A 452 -15.69 -0.44 -19.03
CA LYS A 452 -14.50 -1.30 -19.12
C LYS A 452 -13.23 -0.50 -19.32
N ALA A 453 -13.27 0.48 -20.23
CA ALA A 453 -12.15 1.36 -20.51
C ALA A 453 -11.79 2.24 -19.28
N LEU A 454 -12.80 2.82 -18.61
CA LEU A 454 -12.61 3.63 -17.41
C LEU A 454 -11.94 2.82 -16.27
N TYR A 455 -12.42 1.59 -16.03
CA TYR A 455 -11.91 0.78 -14.94
C TYR A 455 -10.52 0.22 -15.23
N GLU A 456 -10.25 -0.18 -16.46
CA GLU A 456 -8.93 -0.57 -16.90
C GLU A 456 -7.94 0.57 -16.79
N TRP A 457 -8.31 1.77 -17.27
CA TRP A 457 -7.48 2.96 -17.14
C TRP A 457 -7.16 3.28 -15.67
N ASN A 458 -8.16 3.25 -14.77
CA ASN A 458 -7.94 3.42 -13.34
C ASN A 458 -6.95 2.39 -12.78
N ALA A 459 -7.10 1.12 -13.16
CA ALA A 459 -6.24 0.04 -12.71
C ALA A 459 -4.79 0.20 -13.18
N ARG A 460 -4.58 0.61 -14.43
CA ARG A 460 -3.25 0.86 -15.00
C ARG A 460 -2.59 2.10 -14.39
N VAL A 461 -3.32 3.19 -14.25
CA VAL A 461 -2.84 4.44 -13.65
C VAL A 461 -2.39 4.21 -12.21
N GLN A 462 -3.18 3.50 -11.41
CA GLN A 462 -2.88 3.31 -9.98
C GLN A 462 -1.52 2.64 -9.74
N ILE A 463 -1.13 1.69 -10.57
CA ILE A 463 0.12 0.93 -10.40
C ILE A 463 1.32 1.51 -11.20
N THR A 464 1.15 2.67 -11.85
CA THR A 464 2.19 3.32 -12.67
C THR A 464 2.32 4.81 -12.37
N THR A 465 1.69 5.68 -13.17
CA THR A 465 1.74 7.14 -12.97
C THR A 465 1.02 7.60 -11.71
N TRP A 466 0.08 6.83 -11.24
CA TRP A 466 -0.85 7.08 -10.13
C TRP A 466 -1.73 8.34 -10.34
N GLY A 467 -1.22 9.35 -11.00
CA GLY A 467 -1.86 10.63 -11.17
C GLY A 467 -1.62 11.29 -12.53
N ASN A 468 -2.10 12.52 -12.66
CA ASN A 468 -1.71 13.39 -13.75
C ASN A 468 -0.23 13.78 -13.63
N ARG A 469 0.34 14.42 -14.66
CA ARG A 469 1.78 14.78 -14.69
C ARG A 469 2.24 15.54 -13.43
N VAL A 470 1.46 16.48 -12.94
CA VAL A 470 1.83 17.27 -11.76
C VAL A 470 1.85 16.41 -10.51
N ALA A 471 0.82 15.61 -10.29
CA ALA A 471 0.73 14.69 -9.15
C ALA A 471 1.82 13.61 -9.20
N ALA A 472 2.10 13.06 -10.39
CA ALA A 472 3.11 12.05 -10.58
C ALA A 472 4.53 12.58 -10.32
N ASP A 473 4.90 13.70 -10.98
CA ASP A 473 6.30 14.18 -10.99
C ASP A 473 6.62 15.14 -9.84
N GLN A 474 5.69 16.02 -9.47
CA GLN A 474 5.87 17.00 -8.40
C GLN A 474 5.22 16.58 -7.08
N GLY A 475 4.08 15.88 -7.16
CA GLY A 475 3.38 15.34 -5.99
C GLY A 475 3.99 14.04 -5.44
N GLY A 476 4.95 13.43 -6.15
CA GLY A 476 5.66 12.24 -5.72
C GLY A 476 4.87 10.94 -5.82
N LEU A 477 3.76 10.91 -6.57
CA LEU A 477 2.87 9.73 -6.64
C LEU A 477 3.28 8.69 -7.69
N ARG A 478 4.16 9.06 -8.62
CA ARG A 478 4.69 8.13 -9.63
C ARG A 478 5.28 6.89 -8.97
N ASP A 479 4.94 5.73 -9.52
CA ASP A 479 5.41 4.43 -9.06
C ASP A 479 5.14 4.13 -7.57
N TYR A 480 4.25 4.89 -6.91
CA TYR A 480 3.89 4.68 -5.51
C TYR A 480 3.40 3.26 -5.24
N ALA A 481 2.51 2.77 -6.09
CA ALA A 481 1.94 1.43 -6.00
C ALA A 481 2.48 0.48 -7.08
N HIS A 482 3.75 0.64 -7.44
CA HIS A 482 4.41 -0.20 -8.46
C HIS A 482 4.33 -1.69 -8.12
N LYS A 483 4.34 -2.53 -9.16
CA LYS A 483 4.22 -3.99 -9.03
C LYS A 483 5.27 -4.69 -9.88
N GLU A 484 6.05 -5.57 -9.27
CA GLU A 484 6.85 -6.53 -10.00
C GLU A 484 5.97 -7.71 -10.42
N TRP A 485 5.19 -7.53 -11.48
CA TRP A 485 4.31 -8.57 -12.00
C TRP A 485 4.63 -8.94 -13.44
N ASN A 486 4.37 -10.19 -13.82
CA ASN A 486 4.40 -10.63 -15.21
C ASN A 486 3.47 -9.77 -16.07
N GLY A 487 3.95 -9.39 -17.23
CA GLY A 487 3.30 -8.50 -18.18
C GLY A 487 3.74 -7.05 -18.01
N ILE A 488 3.59 -6.43 -16.85
CA ILE A 488 4.03 -5.06 -16.63
C ILE A 488 5.57 -4.93 -16.63
N LEU A 489 6.30 -5.95 -16.15
CA LEU A 489 7.76 -5.98 -16.24
C LEU A 489 8.23 -5.87 -17.68
N LYS A 490 7.67 -6.69 -18.57
CA LYS A 490 8.02 -6.72 -19.99
C LYS A 490 7.54 -5.49 -20.76
N ASP A 491 6.29 -5.07 -20.57
CA ASP A 491 5.63 -4.12 -21.46
C ASP A 491 5.73 -2.67 -20.96
N PHE A 492 6.10 -2.45 -19.68
CA PHE A 492 6.25 -1.13 -19.10
C PHE A 492 7.68 -0.86 -18.60
N TYR A 493 8.18 -1.62 -17.63
CA TYR A 493 9.49 -1.34 -17.04
C TYR A 493 10.65 -1.65 -17.99
N PHE A 494 10.62 -2.76 -18.70
CA PHE A 494 11.59 -3.08 -19.74
C PHE A 494 11.66 -1.97 -20.80
N MET A 495 10.51 -1.47 -21.25
CA MET A 495 10.44 -0.42 -22.26
C MET A 495 11.02 0.90 -21.77
N ARG A 496 10.81 1.27 -20.49
CA ARG A 496 11.43 2.44 -19.86
C ARG A 496 12.96 2.32 -19.86
N TRP A 497 13.47 1.20 -19.37
CA TRP A 497 14.92 0.96 -19.30
C TRP A 497 15.55 0.87 -20.69
N LYS A 498 14.90 0.20 -21.62
CA LYS A 498 15.38 0.13 -23.00
C LYS A 498 15.50 1.52 -23.64
N ALA A 499 14.46 2.33 -23.54
CA ALA A 499 14.49 3.71 -24.07
C ALA A 499 15.65 4.53 -23.46
N TYR A 500 15.89 4.37 -22.14
CA TYR A 500 16.99 5.06 -21.48
C TYR A 500 18.36 4.56 -21.93
N PHE A 501 18.56 3.27 -22.08
CA PHE A 501 19.82 2.72 -22.57
C PHE A 501 20.07 3.08 -24.03
N ASP A 502 19.05 3.12 -24.88
CA ASP A 502 19.15 3.63 -26.26
C ASP A 502 19.57 5.11 -26.28
N TYR A 503 18.99 5.94 -25.38
CA TYR A 503 19.38 7.33 -25.18
C TYR A 503 20.86 7.44 -24.78
N LEU A 504 21.31 6.71 -23.76
CA LEU A 504 22.69 6.71 -23.29
C LEU A 504 23.67 6.21 -24.37
N ALA A 505 23.30 5.21 -25.16
CA ALA A 505 24.09 4.73 -26.29
C ALA A 505 24.31 5.85 -27.33
N CYS A 506 23.28 6.63 -27.65
CA CYS A 506 23.41 7.79 -28.52
C CYS A 506 24.38 8.85 -27.95
N VAL A 507 24.34 9.09 -26.65
CA VAL A 507 25.27 10.02 -25.98
C VAL A 507 26.71 9.49 -26.07
N LEU A 508 26.94 8.20 -25.84
CA LEU A 508 28.28 7.57 -26.02
C LEU A 508 28.79 7.65 -27.46
N ASP A 509 27.88 7.70 -28.45
CA ASP A 509 28.22 7.92 -29.85
C ASP A 509 28.53 9.39 -30.19
N GLY A 510 28.51 10.28 -29.21
CA GLY A 510 28.73 11.72 -29.39
C GLY A 510 27.54 12.45 -30.00
N LYS A 511 26.36 11.83 -30.06
CA LYS A 511 25.11 12.46 -30.49
C LYS A 511 24.50 13.27 -29.35
N GLN A 512 23.58 14.16 -29.68
CA GLN A 512 22.80 14.95 -28.71
C GLN A 512 21.31 14.60 -28.89
N PRO A 513 20.84 13.44 -28.33
CA PRO A 513 19.45 13.06 -28.42
C PRO A 513 18.62 14.01 -27.55
N GLU A 514 17.32 14.15 -27.90
CA GLU A 514 16.34 14.82 -27.04
C GLU A 514 16.21 14.09 -25.70
N GLU A 515 15.99 14.86 -24.63
CA GLU A 515 15.71 14.27 -23.32
C GLU A 515 14.42 13.43 -23.32
N LEU A 516 14.43 12.33 -22.59
CA LEU A 516 13.29 11.45 -22.51
C LEU A 516 12.19 12.06 -21.62
N ASP A 517 11.00 12.22 -22.18
CA ASP A 517 9.80 12.52 -21.40
C ASP A 517 9.19 11.22 -20.89
N PHE A 518 9.64 10.77 -19.72
CA PHE A 518 9.18 9.53 -19.12
C PHE A 518 7.68 9.55 -18.84
N TYR A 519 7.11 10.68 -18.38
CA TYR A 519 5.67 10.72 -18.11
C TYR A 519 4.85 10.44 -19.37
N THR A 520 5.23 10.99 -20.52
CA THR A 520 4.54 10.71 -21.79
C THR A 520 4.61 9.23 -22.17
N LEU A 521 5.77 8.57 -21.98
CA LEU A 521 5.92 7.14 -22.23
C LEU A 521 5.04 6.31 -21.28
N GLU A 522 5.02 6.67 -20.00
CA GLU A 522 4.26 5.99 -18.96
C GLU A 522 2.75 6.17 -19.14
N GLU A 523 2.31 7.39 -19.44
CA GLU A 523 0.90 7.71 -19.71
C GLU A 523 0.38 6.95 -20.94
N ALA A 524 1.21 6.78 -21.98
CA ALA A 524 0.84 6.01 -23.16
C ALA A 524 0.43 4.58 -22.78
N TRP A 525 1.20 3.89 -21.93
CA TRP A 525 0.85 2.55 -21.47
C TRP A 525 -0.47 2.52 -20.67
N THR A 526 -0.77 3.57 -19.90
CA THR A 526 -2.05 3.62 -19.15
C THR A 526 -3.26 3.70 -20.05
N LYS A 527 -3.10 4.18 -21.28
CA LYS A 527 -4.17 4.34 -22.30
C LYS A 527 -4.32 3.12 -23.21
N GLU A 528 -3.42 2.15 -23.12
CA GLU A 528 -3.52 0.91 -23.87
C GLU A 528 -4.68 0.04 -23.35
N THR A 529 -5.21 -0.80 -24.27
CA THR A 529 -6.33 -1.72 -24.00
C THR A 529 -5.96 -3.18 -24.31
N GLY A 530 -4.65 -3.49 -24.32
CA GLY A 530 -4.15 -4.83 -24.58
C GLY A 530 -4.62 -5.84 -23.53
N PHE A 531 -4.90 -7.06 -23.97
CA PHE A 531 -5.25 -8.17 -23.08
C PHE A 531 -4.02 -8.75 -22.41
N TYR A 532 -4.13 -8.97 -21.10
CA TYR A 532 -3.16 -9.70 -20.30
C TYR A 532 -3.77 -10.97 -19.73
N SER A 533 -3.13 -12.12 -19.96
CA SER A 533 -3.60 -13.39 -19.40
C SER A 533 -3.46 -13.40 -17.87
N SER A 534 -4.53 -13.80 -17.18
CA SER A 534 -4.51 -14.11 -15.74
C SER A 534 -4.18 -15.59 -15.44
N ILE A 535 -4.01 -16.40 -16.50
CA ILE A 535 -3.73 -17.84 -16.38
C ILE A 535 -2.21 -18.03 -16.26
N PRO A 536 -1.72 -18.76 -15.22
CA PRO A 536 -0.31 -19.11 -15.08
C PRO A 536 0.22 -19.92 -16.28
N GLU A 537 1.49 -19.71 -16.61
CA GLU A 537 2.16 -20.37 -17.75
C GLU A 537 3.45 -21.05 -17.30
N GLY A 538 3.62 -22.31 -17.69
CA GLY A 538 4.80 -23.11 -17.35
C GLY A 538 4.70 -23.81 -15.98
N ASN A 539 5.75 -24.59 -15.67
CA ASN A 539 5.91 -25.24 -14.39
C ASN A 539 6.83 -24.40 -13.50
N THR A 540 6.34 -23.96 -12.34
CA THR A 540 7.04 -23.05 -11.43
C THR A 540 8.44 -23.57 -11.07
N VAL A 541 8.55 -24.83 -10.66
CA VAL A 541 9.82 -25.43 -10.24
C VAL A 541 10.82 -25.48 -11.39
N VAL A 542 10.39 -25.93 -12.58
CA VAL A 542 11.26 -26.01 -13.75
C VAL A 542 11.76 -24.65 -14.18
N VAL A 543 10.87 -23.65 -14.24
CA VAL A 543 11.24 -22.28 -14.63
C VAL A 543 12.20 -21.67 -13.61
N ALA A 544 11.93 -21.83 -12.32
CA ALA A 544 12.79 -21.30 -11.27
C ALA A 544 14.20 -21.91 -11.29
N LYS A 545 14.30 -23.23 -11.47
CA LYS A 545 15.60 -23.92 -11.60
C LYS A 545 16.39 -23.42 -12.80
N ASN A 546 15.78 -23.35 -13.98
CA ASN A 546 16.45 -22.90 -15.19
C ASN A 546 16.96 -21.46 -15.06
N ILE A 547 16.13 -20.55 -14.51
CA ILE A 547 16.53 -19.16 -14.29
C ILE A 547 17.65 -19.07 -13.27
N PHE A 548 17.58 -19.82 -12.19
CA PHE A 548 18.64 -19.81 -11.17
C PHE A 548 19.97 -20.27 -11.75
N GLU A 549 20.00 -21.39 -12.51
CA GLU A 549 21.19 -21.92 -13.17
C GLU A 549 21.77 -20.96 -14.23
N GLU A 550 20.93 -20.17 -14.90
CA GLU A 550 21.36 -19.18 -15.90
C GLU A 550 22.01 -17.95 -15.27
N VAL A 551 21.52 -17.50 -14.11
CA VAL A 551 21.85 -16.17 -13.55
C VAL A 551 22.91 -16.24 -12.44
N PHE A 552 22.90 -17.32 -11.64
CA PHE A 552 23.72 -17.45 -10.42
C PHE A 552 24.71 -18.59 -10.50
#